data_0bcae2ec2121af21f62392004fac23bb
#
_entry.id   0bcae2ec2121af21f62392004fac23bb
#
_cell.length_a   1.000
_cell.length_b   1.000
_cell.length_c   1.000
_cell.angle_alpha   90.00
_cell.angle_beta   90.00
_cell.angle_gamma   90.00
#
_symmetry.space_group_name_H-M   'P 1'
#
loop_
_entity.id
_entity.type
_entity.pdbx_description
1 polymer ?
#
loop_
_entity_poly.entity_id
_entity_poly.type
_entity_poly.pdbx_seq_one_letter_code
_entity_poly.pdbx_strand_id
1 'polypeptide(L)'
;YNEIFYTPKLNWNNYDKFLVGIKFHNKSIIETPFQYSILPYYSTGTGKLVGSTAVSYRIQPAESFYRSLTLAASAAAFHYDYDLTYRRFGASATMALNKNPRSQIGRNIIVSYNHFDRELSEAMQLKNDYSKYNIWNFGFIYSENNVILEKYLFSNFQVMEDYQKLTAESFYRWEYAQNKKLSLRFFGGLFINNQTRNNTFNLGISKVSNYSFSYNLLAQSASSGILSQQFVIAEGGFKSFINGTVNQWLLSSNVDAHVWKMFNVYADAGLYKNKTHDPKFIWDSGIKLKVVPDFLEIYFPVQSSLGFEPKFKDYGSRIRYTLNFNLGAVVGYFRRGWF
;
A
#
# COMPACT_ATOMS: atom_id res chain seq x y z
N TYR A 1 -0.72 -6.75 -35.03
CA TYR A 1 -2.13 -7.05 -34.72
C TYR A 1 -2.44 -6.35 -33.37
N ASN A 2 -3.43 -5.46 -33.36
CA ASN A 2 -3.94 -4.85 -32.14
C ASN A 2 -5.10 -5.70 -31.63
N GLU A 3 -4.80 -6.67 -30.80
CA GLU A 3 -5.84 -7.48 -30.17
C GLU A 3 -6.39 -6.76 -28.93
N ILE A 4 -7.71 -6.80 -28.76
CA ILE A 4 -8.40 -6.28 -27.58
C ILE A 4 -8.89 -7.47 -26.77
N PHE A 5 -8.38 -7.59 -25.56
CA PHE A 5 -8.86 -8.59 -24.60
C PHE A 5 -9.85 -7.97 -23.64
N TYR A 6 -10.82 -8.74 -23.19
CA TYR A 6 -11.74 -8.34 -22.14
C TYR A 6 -11.73 -9.36 -21.01
N THR A 7 -11.82 -8.87 -19.78
CA THR A 7 -11.85 -9.71 -18.58
C THR A 7 -12.91 -9.17 -17.63
N PRO A 8 -13.94 -9.96 -17.28
CA PRO A 8 -14.89 -9.58 -16.24
C PRO A 8 -14.16 -9.30 -14.93
N LYS A 9 -14.59 -8.28 -14.20
CA LYS A 9 -14.04 -7.87 -12.91
C LYS A 9 -15.15 -7.66 -11.92
N LEU A 10 -14.95 -8.19 -10.73
CA LEU A 10 -15.78 -7.96 -9.57
C LEU A 10 -14.90 -7.44 -8.44
N ASN A 11 -15.33 -6.36 -7.80
CA ASN A 11 -14.68 -5.81 -6.62
C ASN A 11 -15.75 -5.41 -5.60
N TRP A 12 -15.33 -5.05 -4.40
CA TRP A 12 -16.22 -4.59 -3.36
C TRP A 12 -15.52 -3.58 -2.44
N ASN A 13 -16.23 -2.53 -2.07
CA ASN A 13 -15.89 -1.65 -0.96
C ASN A 13 -17.18 -1.19 -0.25
N ASN A 14 -17.04 -0.58 0.91
CA ASN A 14 -18.21 -0.24 1.73
C ASN A 14 -19.09 0.87 1.12
N TYR A 15 -18.55 1.71 0.27
CA TYR A 15 -19.24 2.85 -0.32
C TYR A 15 -19.93 2.50 -1.63
N ASP A 16 -19.19 1.88 -2.53
CA ASP A 16 -19.66 1.44 -3.85
C ASP A 16 -20.42 0.10 -3.81
N LYS A 17 -20.33 -0.67 -2.70
CA LYS A 17 -20.79 -2.04 -2.56
C LYS A 17 -20.15 -2.94 -3.62
N PHE A 18 -20.92 -3.66 -4.43
CA PHE A 18 -20.34 -4.42 -5.53
C PHE A 18 -20.02 -3.51 -6.70
N LEU A 19 -18.80 -3.66 -7.19
CA LEU A 19 -18.28 -3.03 -8.39
C LEU A 19 -18.20 -4.10 -9.48
N VAL A 20 -19.15 -4.07 -10.41
CA VAL A 20 -19.23 -5.00 -11.53
C VAL A 20 -18.70 -4.31 -12.77
N GLY A 21 -17.71 -4.89 -13.43
CA GLY A 21 -17.07 -4.24 -14.56
C GLY A 21 -16.40 -5.19 -15.54
N ILE A 22 -15.86 -4.60 -16.59
CA ILE A 22 -15.11 -5.31 -17.62
C ILE A 22 -13.81 -4.55 -17.86
N LYS A 23 -12.68 -5.26 -17.73
CA LYS A 23 -11.38 -4.72 -18.10
C LYS A 23 -11.09 -4.97 -19.56
N PHE A 24 -10.94 -3.91 -20.35
CA PHE A 24 -10.43 -3.95 -21.72
C PHE A 24 -8.93 -3.66 -21.71
N HIS A 25 -8.15 -4.46 -22.43
CA HIS A 25 -6.69 -4.27 -22.51
C HIS A 25 -6.12 -4.95 -23.74
N ASN A 26 -4.91 -4.54 -24.13
CA ASN A 26 -4.13 -5.20 -25.21
C ASN A 26 -2.96 -6.03 -24.69
N LYS A 27 -2.90 -6.32 -23.37
CA LYS A 27 -1.81 -7.11 -22.80
C LYS A 27 -1.98 -8.58 -23.19
N SER A 28 -1.05 -9.08 -23.98
CA SER A 28 -0.95 -10.48 -24.42
C SER A 28 0.32 -11.15 -23.85
N ILE A 29 0.56 -12.42 -24.19
CA ILE A 29 1.78 -13.14 -23.83
C ILE A 29 3.01 -12.47 -24.44
N ILE A 30 2.88 -11.96 -25.67
CA ILE A 30 3.91 -11.17 -26.33
C ILE A 30 3.67 -9.70 -25.96
N GLU A 31 4.57 -9.14 -25.17
CA GLU A 31 4.45 -7.75 -24.74
C GLU A 31 4.71 -6.79 -25.90
N THR A 32 3.70 -5.97 -26.20
CA THR A 32 3.85 -4.86 -27.15
C THR A 32 4.41 -3.62 -26.44
N PRO A 33 5.18 -2.74 -27.13
CA PRO A 33 5.67 -1.50 -26.54
C PRO A 33 4.57 -0.61 -25.99
N PHE A 34 3.46 -0.49 -26.71
CA PHE A 34 2.28 0.25 -26.29
C PHE A 34 1.29 -0.67 -25.59
N GLN A 35 0.93 -0.34 -24.37
CA GLN A 35 -0.07 -1.06 -23.57
C GLN A 35 -1.12 -0.09 -23.06
N TYR A 36 -2.37 -0.55 -23.02
CA TYR A 36 -3.46 0.19 -22.40
C TYR A 36 -4.37 -0.73 -21.58
N SER A 37 -5.07 -0.15 -20.63
CA SER A 37 -6.17 -0.80 -19.92
C SER A 37 -7.25 0.22 -19.58
N ILE A 38 -8.50 -0.16 -19.78
CA ILE A 38 -9.69 0.62 -19.42
C ILE A 38 -10.58 -0.28 -18.59
N LEU A 39 -10.95 0.16 -17.39
CA LEU A 39 -11.69 -0.63 -16.43
C LEU A 39 -12.87 0.18 -15.89
N PRO A 40 -13.99 0.27 -16.63
CA PRO A 40 -15.24 0.80 -16.11
C PRO A 40 -15.87 -0.19 -15.14
N TYR A 41 -16.40 0.34 -14.05
CA TYR A 41 -17.25 -0.37 -13.11
C TYR A 41 -18.61 0.32 -12.97
N TYR A 42 -19.63 -0.48 -12.81
CA TYR A 42 -20.91 -0.02 -12.28
C TYR A 42 -20.92 -0.28 -10.77
N SER A 43 -21.16 0.76 -9.98
CA SER A 43 -21.30 0.71 -8.54
C SER A 43 -22.73 0.39 -8.17
N THR A 44 -22.98 -0.73 -7.49
CA THR A 44 -24.33 -1.10 -7.04
C THR A 44 -24.76 -0.30 -5.80
N GLY A 45 -23.83 0.30 -5.08
CA GLY A 45 -24.12 1.13 -3.90
C GLY A 45 -24.57 2.55 -4.27
N THR A 46 -23.95 3.14 -5.28
CA THR A 46 -24.19 4.54 -5.68
C THR A 46 -24.97 4.68 -6.98
N GLY A 47 -25.12 3.59 -7.75
CA GLY A 47 -25.75 3.63 -9.09
C GLY A 47 -24.92 4.39 -10.13
N LYS A 48 -23.65 4.72 -9.84
CA LYS A 48 -22.78 5.53 -10.70
C LYS A 48 -21.74 4.69 -11.42
N LEU A 49 -21.21 5.22 -12.52
CA LEU A 49 -20.03 4.67 -13.18
C LEU A 49 -18.78 5.21 -12.51
N VAL A 50 -17.88 4.30 -12.13
CA VAL A 50 -16.55 4.58 -11.59
C VAL A 50 -15.52 3.74 -12.33
N GLY A 51 -14.24 3.96 -12.13
CA GLY A 51 -13.25 3.11 -12.79
C GLY A 51 -11.87 3.73 -12.92
N SER A 52 -11.04 3.08 -13.73
CA SER A 52 -9.69 3.52 -13.99
C SER A 52 -9.28 3.25 -15.43
N THR A 53 -8.33 4.04 -15.90
CA THR A 53 -7.67 3.84 -17.20
C THR A 53 -6.17 4.04 -17.03
N ALA A 54 -5.39 3.31 -17.81
CA ALA A 54 -3.95 3.49 -17.87
C ALA A 54 -3.46 3.22 -19.29
N VAL A 55 -2.46 3.98 -19.71
CA VAL A 55 -1.71 3.78 -20.95
C VAL A 55 -0.22 3.78 -20.62
N SER A 56 0.56 3.00 -21.33
CA SER A 56 2.02 3.02 -21.19
C SER A 56 2.72 2.73 -22.50
N TYR A 57 3.92 3.27 -22.64
CA TYR A 57 4.80 3.02 -23.75
C TYR A 57 6.20 2.65 -23.24
N ARG A 58 6.72 1.50 -23.69
CA ARG A 58 8.02 0.99 -23.27
C ARG A 58 9.05 1.14 -24.39
N ILE A 59 10.13 1.81 -24.07
CA ILE A 59 11.31 1.98 -24.92
C ILE A 59 12.39 1.04 -24.42
N GLN A 60 12.96 0.23 -25.30
CA GLN A 60 14.03 -0.73 -25.00
C GLN A 60 15.18 -0.53 -25.97
N PRO A 61 16.12 0.34 -25.66
CA PRO A 61 17.27 0.57 -26.56
C PRO A 61 18.23 -0.60 -26.50
N ALA A 62 18.82 -0.96 -27.67
CA ALA A 62 19.77 -2.05 -27.74
C ALA A 62 21.08 -1.73 -27.01
N GLU A 63 21.57 -0.50 -27.16
CA GLU A 63 22.81 -0.02 -26.54
C GLU A 63 22.55 1.21 -25.67
N SER A 64 22.39 1.00 -24.36
CA SER A 64 22.16 2.07 -23.39
C SER A 64 22.64 1.65 -22.00
N PHE A 65 22.80 2.62 -21.09
CA PHE A 65 23.10 2.34 -19.67
C PHE A 65 21.88 1.77 -18.91
N TYR A 66 20.68 1.92 -19.47
CA TYR A 66 19.44 1.35 -18.90
C TYR A 66 18.86 0.27 -19.83
N ARG A 67 18.08 -0.64 -19.24
CA ARG A 67 17.41 -1.73 -19.96
C ARG A 67 16.14 -1.26 -20.66
N SER A 68 15.33 -0.49 -19.98
CA SER A 68 14.07 0.02 -20.52
C SER A 68 13.64 1.30 -19.82
N LEU A 69 12.94 2.15 -20.57
CA LEU A 69 12.23 3.31 -20.07
C LEU A 69 10.74 3.11 -20.36
N THR A 70 9.91 3.10 -19.32
CA THR A 70 8.45 3.02 -19.45
C THR A 70 7.86 4.37 -19.08
N LEU A 71 7.17 4.98 -20.03
CA LEU A 71 6.35 6.16 -19.82
C LEU A 71 4.90 5.71 -19.62
N ALA A 72 4.20 6.22 -18.60
CA ALA A 72 2.83 5.85 -18.35
C ALA A 72 1.99 7.05 -17.93
N ALA A 73 0.70 7.00 -18.29
CA ALA A 73 -0.31 7.91 -17.78
C ALA A 73 -1.51 7.10 -17.26
N SER A 74 -2.18 7.60 -16.24
CA SER A 74 -3.32 6.94 -15.62
C SER A 74 -4.34 7.93 -15.13
N ALA A 75 -5.61 7.51 -15.10
CA ALA A 75 -6.69 8.22 -14.44
C ALA A 75 -7.56 7.24 -13.66
N ALA A 76 -8.12 7.70 -12.54
CA ALA A 76 -9.03 6.91 -11.72
C ALA A 76 -10.08 7.81 -11.08
N ALA A 77 -11.30 7.30 -10.93
CA ALA A 77 -12.38 7.96 -10.22
C ALA A 77 -13.20 6.92 -9.45
N PHE A 78 -13.27 7.06 -8.11
CA PHE A 78 -13.99 6.15 -7.22
C PHE A 78 -14.56 6.93 -6.02
N HIS A 79 -15.45 6.29 -5.26
CA HIS A 79 -15.88 6.80 -3.96
C HIS A 79 -14.89 6.36 -2.87
N TYR A 80 -14.53 7.27 -1.98
CA TYR A 80 -13.64 7.00 -0.84
C TYR A 80 -14.35 7.17 0.51
N ASP A 81 -15.56 7.74 0.48
CA ASP A 81 -16.51 7.87 1.59
C ASP A 81 -17.93 7.88 1.04
N TYR A 82 -18.95 7.90 1.90
CA TYR A 82 -20.36 8.01 1.48
C TYR A 82 -20.58 9.31 0.71
N ASP A 83 -21.02 9.16 -0.54
CA ASP A 83 -21.29 10.24 -1.50
C ASP A 83 -20.08 11.15 -1.79
N LEU A 84 -18.87 10.77 -1.39
CA LEU A 84 -17.65 11.52 -1.66
C LEU A 84 -16.78 10.80 -2.69
N THR A 85 -16.50 11.47 -3.78
CA THR A 85 -15.66 10.96 -4.87
C THR A 85 -14.26 11.56 -4.84
N TYR A 86 -13.32 10.83 -5.43
CA TYR A 86 -12.03 11.39 -5.82
C TYR A 86 -11.74 11.10 -7.28
N ARG A 87 -10.97 11.98 -7.90
CA ARG A 87 -10.36 11.82 -9.21
C ARG A 87 -8.86 11.94 -9.07
N ARG A 88 -8.15 11.03 -9.72
CA ARG A 88 -6.70 11.04 -9.76
C ARG A 88 -6.25 10.99 -11.21
N PHE A 89 -5.29 11.84 -11.57
CA PHE A 89 -4.57 11.82 -12.83
C PHE A 89 -3.10 11.69 -12.53
N GLY A 90 -2.42 10.76 -13.17
CA GLY A 90 -1.01 10.50 -12.93
C GLY A 90 -0.24 10.32 -14.23
N ALA A 91 1.00 10.79 -14.23
CA ALA A 91 2.00 10.51 -15.24
C ALA A 91 3.27 9.98 -14.56
N SER A 92 3.96 9.04 -15.18
CA SER A 92 5.19 8.48 -14.62
C SER A 92 6.18 8.07 -15.69
N ALA A 93 7.46 8.13 -15.32
CA ALA A 93 8.57 7.56 -16.06
C ALA A 93 9.31 6.57 -15.15
N THR A 94 9.43 5.33 -15.57
CA THR A 94 10.17 4.28 -14.85
C THR A 94 11.31 3.80 -15.70
N MET A 95 12.54 3.95 -15.18
CA MET A 95 13.77 3.51 -15.82
C MET A 95 14.30 2.26 -15.12
N ALA A 96 14.40 1.14 -15.85
CA ALA A 96 15.00 -0.09 -15.36
C ALA A 96 16.50 -0.10 -15.72
N LEU A 97 17.36 -0.11 -14.70
CA LEU A 97 18.82 0.02 -14.86
C LEU A 97 19.50 -1.32 -15.15
N ASN A 98 18.88 -2.43 -14.83
CA ASN A 98 19.51 -3.73 -14.91
C ASN A 98 19.47 -4.30 -16.33
N LYS A 99 20.62 -4.39 -16.99
CA LYS A 99 20.73 -4.84 -18.38
C LYS A 99 20.51 -6.35 -18.56
N ASN A 100 20.92 -7.16 -17.57
CA ASN A 100 20.79 -8.60 -17.66
C ASN A 100 19.34 -9.05 -17.36
N PRO A 101 18.60 -9.55 -18.36
CA PRO A 101 17.21 -9.98 -18.16
C PRO A 101 17.06 -11.22 -17.27
N ARG A 102 18.13 -11.99 -17.07
CA ARG A 102 18.16 -13.17 -16.20
C ARG A 102 18.59 -12.84 -14.77
N SER A 103 18.94 -11.59 -14.48
CA SER A 103 19.32 -11.17 -13.14
C SER A 103 18.10 -11.20 -12.22
N GLN A 104 18.28 -11.78 -11.03
CA GLN A 104 17.31 -11.71 -9.93
C GLN A 104 17.28 -10.35 -9.24
N ILE A 105 18.21 -9.46 -9.63
CA ILE A 105 18.31 -8.10 -9.09
C ILE A 105 17.58 -7.14 -10.00
N GLY A 106 16.63 -6.40 -9.46
CA GLY A 106 15.95 -5.27 -10.09
C GLY A 106 16.46 -3.95 -9.53
N ARG A 107 16.69 -2.96 -10.38
CA ARG A 107 17.00 -1.57 -10.00
C ARG A 107 16.20 -0.65 -10.88
N ASN A 108 15.33 0.16 -10.27
CA ASN A 108 14.45 1.05 -10.99
C ASN A 108 14.51 2.44 -10.39
N ILE A 109 14.53 3.45 -11.26
CA ILE A 109 14.30 4.84 -10.91
C ILE A 109 12.90 5.20 -11.40
N ILE A 110 12.13 5.87 -10.56
CA ILE A 110 10.75 6.26 -10.84
C ILE A 110 10.62 7.76 -10.61
N VAL A 111 10.08 8.45 -11.59
CA VAL A 111 9.61 9.83 -11.41
C VAL A 111 8.12 9.82 -11.73
N SER A 112 7.30 10.37 -10.83
CA SER A 112 5.86 10.47 -11.08
C SER A 112 5.29 11.79 -10.60
N TYR A 113 4.29 12.24 -11.33
CA TYR A 113 3.44 13.36 -10.99
C TYR A 113 2.01 12.86 -10.85
N ASN A 114 1.32 13.28 -9.79
CA ASN A 114 -0.08 12.93 -9.56
C ASN A 114 -0.86 14.18 -9.16
N HIS A 115 -1.96 14.39 -9.83
CA HIS A 115 -2.99 15.39 -9.50
C HIS A 115 -4.17 14.70 -8.86
N PHE A 116 -4.64 15.23 -7.74
CA PHE A 116 -5.79 14.73 -6.99
C PHE A 116 -6.84 15.84 -6.91
N ASP A 117 -8.09 15.46 -7.15
CA ASP A 117 -9.28 16.27 -6.94
C ASP A 117 -10.30 15.41 -6.18
N ARG A 118 -10.66 15.81 -4.96
CA ARG A 118 -11.57 15.07 -4.10
C ARG A 118 -12.64 15.97 -3.51
N GLU A 119 -13.83 15.43 -3.40
CA GLU A 119 -14.92 16.07 -2.66
C GLU A 119 -14.62 16.01 -1.17
N LEU A 120 -15.04 17.02 -0.42
CA LEU A 120 -14.85 17.13 1.00
C LEU A 120 -16.21 17.13 1.71
N SER A 121 -16.32 16.37 2.81
CA SER A 121 -17.45 16.50 3.74
C SER A 121 -17.40 17.86 4.45
N GLU A 122 -18.52 18.30 5.01
CA GLU A 122 -18.58 19.54 5.80
C GLU A 122 -17.54 19.54 6.95
N ALA A 123 -17.38 18.39 7.61
CA ALA A 123 -16.38 18.26 8.68
C ALA A 123 -14.94 18.41 8.18
N MET A 124 -14.64 17.96 6.97
CA MET A 124 -13.33 18.15 6.33
C MET A 124 -13.13 19.60 5.89
N GLN A 125 -14.17 20.25 5.38
CA GLN A 125 -14.13 21.68 5.00
C GLN A 125 -13.87 22.56 6.23
N LEU A 126 -14.55 22.29 7.35
CA LEU A 126 -14.31 22.98 8.62
C LEU A 126 -12.89 22.80 9.16
N LYS A 127 -12.26 21.66 8.88
CA LYS A 127 -10.85 21.39 9.21
C LYS A 127 -9.86 21.96 8.18
N ASN A 128 -10.35 22.70 7.20
CA ASN A 128 -9.55 23.27 6.11
C ASN A 128 -8.70 22.20 5.40
N ASP A 129 -9.31 21.04 5.09
CA ASP A 129 -8.64 19.95 4.40
C ASP A 129 -8.44 20.27 2.91
N TYR A 130 -7.58 19.50 2.24
CA TYR A 130 -7.20 19.71 0.84
C TYR A 130 -8.22 19.01 -0.09
N SER A 131 -8.90 19.78 -0.93
CA SER A 131 -9.73 19.24 -2.01
C SER A 131 -8.91 18.92 -3.25
N LYS A 132 -7.91 19.78 -3.58
CA LYS A 132 -7.02 19.62 -4.73
C LYS A 132 -5.58 19.74 -4.29
N TYR A 133 -4.74 18.85 -4.82
CA TYR A 133 -3.29 18.88 -4.56
C TYR A 133 -2.52 18.09 -5.60
N ASN A 134 -1.25 18.44 -5.74
CA ASN A 134 -0.33 17.83 -6.68
C ASN A 134 0.87 17.24 -5.92
N ILE A 135 1.28 16.04 -6.32
CA ILE A 135 2.40 15.35 -5.68
C ILE A 135 3.38 14.88 -6.73
N TRP A 136 4.64 15.31 -6.59
CA TRP A 136 5.78 14.76 -7.28
C TRP A 136 6.44 13.68 -6.42
N ASN A 137 6.84 12.58 -7.03
CA ASN A 137 7.61 11.51 -6.38
C ASN A 137 8.85 11.20 -7.20
N PHE A 138 9.97 11.08 -6.51
CA PHE A 138 11.25 10.64 -7.04
C PHE A 138 11.67 9.40 -6.27
N GLY A 139 11.52 8.25 -6.88
CA GLY A 139 11.68 6.95 -6.23
C GLY A 139 12.86 6.16 -6.77
N PHE A 140 13.47 5.37 -5.91
CA PHE A 140 14.42 4.34 -6.27
C PHE A 140 13.98 3.02 -5.64
N ILE A 141 13.97 1.96 -6.45
CA ILE A 141 13.65 0.60 -6.01
C ILE A 141 14.85 -0.30 -6.33
N TYR A 142 15.34 -0.97 -5.31
CA TYR A 142 16.21 -2.12 -5.43
C TYR A 142 15.44 -3.36 -4.97
N SER A 143 15.48 -4.43 -5.73
CA SER A 143 14.86 -5.70 -5.36
C SER A 143 15.78 -6.86 -5.73
N GLU A 144 15.83 -7.87 -4.87
CA GLU A 144 16.45 -9.15 -5.14
C GLU A 144 15.53 -10.23 -4.62
N ASN A 145 15.15 -11.14 -5.50
CA ASN A 145 14.20 -12.20 -5.16
C ASN A 145 14.71 -13.52 -5.69
N ASN A 146 15.03 -14.43 -4.77
CA ASN A 146 15.37 -15.80 -5.07
C ASN A 146 14.57 -16.75 -4.15
N VAL A 147 14.76 -18.06 -4.29
CA VAL A 147 13.99 -19.07 -3.53
C VAL A 147 14.16 -18.93 -2.01
N ILE A 148 15.34 -18.54 -1.55
CA ILE A 148 15.72 -18.51 -0.12
C ILE A 148 15.62 -17.11 0.47
N LEU A 149 15.92 -16.08 -0.34
CA LEU A 149 16.04 -14.68 0.08
C LEU A 149 15.19 -13.79 -0.78
N GLU A 150 14.36 -12.99 -0.13
CA GLU A 150 13.67 -11.86 -0.73
C GLU A 150 14.10 -10.60 0.00
N LYS A 151 14.60 -9.63 -0.73
CA LYS A 151 14.90 -8.31 -0.18
C LYS A 151 14.52 -7.21 -1.16
N TYR A 152 14.08 -6.10 -0.60
CA TYR A 152 13.92 -4.86 -1.35
C TYR A 152 14.35 -3.65 -0.52
N LEU A 153 14.73 -2.61 -1.22
CA LEU A 153 14.89 -1.26 -0.70
C LEU A 153 14.07 -0.34 -1.58
N PHE A 154 13.21 0.42 -0.98
CA PHE A 154 12.48 1.50 -1.63
C PHE A 154 12.82 2.82 -0.96
N SER A 155 13.21 3.82 -1.72
CA SER A 155 13.33 5.19 -1.23
C SER A 155 12.49 6.12 -2.10
N ASN A 156 11.86 7.10 -1.48
CA ASN A 156 11.01 8.05 -2.18
C ASN A 156 11.18 9.46 -1.59
N PHE A 157 11.47 10.40 -2.46
CA PHE A 157 11.40 11.82 -2.15
C PHE A 157 10.11 12.38 -2.73
N GLN A 158 9.25 12.88 -1.88
CA GLN A 158 7.92 13.36 -2.23
C GLN A 158 7.84 14.87 -2.00
N VAL A 159 7.33 15.59 -2.99
CA VAL A 159 7.21 17.05 -2.98
C VAL A 159 5.77 17.44 -3.28
N MET A 160 5.22 18.27 -2.42
CA MET A 160 3.97 18.99 -2.57
C MET A 160 4.22 20.46 -2.20
N GLU A 161 3.29 21.35 -2.52
CA GLU A 161 3.39 22.77 -2.21
C GLU A 161 3.73 23.01 -0.73
N ASP A 162 3.04 22.33 0.19
CA ASP A 162 3.15 22.53 1.63
C ASP A 162 4.10 21.55 2.34
N TYR A 163 4.70 20.58 1.63
CA TYR A 163 5.68 19.69 2.27
C TYR A 163 6.71 19.08 1.32
N GLN A 164 7.84 18.71 1.92
CA GLN A 164 8.88 17.88 1.32
C GLN A 164 9.18 16.72 2.28
N LYS A 165 9.04 15.50 1.81
CA LYS A 165 9.14 14.28 2.62
C LYS A 165 10.07 13.28 1.96
N LEU A 166 11.04 12.79 2.73
CA LEU A 166 11.91 11.68 2.33
C LEU A 166 11.52 10.44 3.13
N THR A 167 11.34 9.32 2.43
CA THR A 167 11.07 8.01 3.05
C THR A 167 12.01 6.96 2.49
N ALA A 168 12.39 6.00 3.32
CA ALA A 168 13.12 4.81 2.92
C ALA A 168 12.56 3.60 3.65
N GLU A 169 12.38 2.52 2.93
CA GLU A 169 11.93 1.24 3.47
C GLU A 169 12.83 0.13 2.96
N SER A 170 13.29 -0.73 3.84
CA SER A 170 13.98 -1.95 3.47
C SER A 170 13.27 -3.16 4.05
N PHE A 171 13.25 -4.22 3.30
CA PHE A 171 12.60 -5.47 3.67
C PHE A 171 13.52 -6.63 3.35
N TYR A 172 13.60 -7.57 4.31
CA TYR A 172 14.36 -8.81 4.22
C TYR A 172 13.47 -9.95 4.67
N ARG A 173 13.41 -11.00 3.86
CA ARG A 173 12.76 -12.26 4.21
C ARG A 173 13.68 -13.40 3.82
N TRP A 174 13.98 -14.26 4.77
CA TRP A 174 14.78 -15.46 4.53
C TRP A 174 14.19 -16.68 5.24
N GLU A 175 14.50 -17.84 4.70
CA GLU A 175 14.14 -19.10 5.31
C GLU A 175 15.21 -19.51 6.32
N TYR A 176 14.85 -19.55 7.62
CA TYR A 176 15.78 -19.89 8.70
C TYR A 176 15.70 -21.36 9.11
N ALA A 177 14.63 -22.09 8.73
CA ALA A 177 14.46 -23.53 8.86
C ALA A 177 13.48 -23.98 7.76
N GLN A 178 13.38 -25.28 7.52
CA GLN A 178 12.52 -25.84 6.50
C GLN A 178 11.10 -25.27 6.59
N ASN A 179 10.64 -24.60 5.54
CA ASN A 179 9.34 -23.91 5.43
C ASN A 179 9.09 -22.83 6.50
N LYS A 180 10.12 -22.39 7.25
CA LYS A 180 10.00 -21.32 8.24
C LYS A 180 10.72 -20.07 7.79
N LYS A 181 9.98 -18.98 7.64
CA LYS A 181 10.49 -17.69 7.17
C LYS A 181 10.50 -16.66 8.28
N LEU A 182 11.57 -15.88 8.33
CA LEU A 182 11.69 -14.68 9.13
C LEU A 182 11.71 -13.48 8.22
N SER A 183 10.89 -12.49 8.53
CA SER A 183 10.80 -11.23 7.79
C SER A 183 11.19 -10.08 8.71
N LEU A 184 12.04 -9.19 8.20
CA LEU A 184 12.40 -7.92 8.83
C LEU A 184 12.06 -6.79 7.89
N ARG A 185 11.43 -5.74 8.42
CA ARG A 185 11.19 -4.49 7.72
C ARG A 185 11.76 -3.34 8.55
N PHE A 186 12.46 -2.45 7.92
CA PHE A 186 12.89 -1.18 8.49
C PHE A 186 12.30 -0.04 7.68
N PHE A 187 11.81 0.95 8.37
CA PHE A 187 11.28 2.16 7.75
C PHE A 187 11.89 3.41 8.40
N GLY A 188 12.24 4.37 7.58
CA GLY A 188 12.62 5.72 7.99
C GLY A 188 11.88 6.76 7.16
N GLY A 189 11.28 7.74 7.82
CA GLY A 189 10.58 8.85 7.18
C GLY A 189 10.92 10.18 7.85
N LEU A 190 11.17 11.19 7.05
CA LEU A 190 11.55 12.54 7.51
C LEU A 190 10.85 13.59 6.66
N PHE A 191 10.20 14.55 7.31
CA PHE A 191 9.80 15.79 6.67
C PHE A 191 10.95 16.78 6.71
N ILE A 192 11.46 17.15 5.54
CA ILE A 192 12.45 18.21 5.39
C ILE A 192 11.76 19.55 5.62
N ASN A 193 10.57 19.70 5.03
CA ASN A 193 9.66 20.81 5.30
C ASN A 193 8.24 20.24 5.46
N ASN A 194 7.47 20.78 6.41
CA ASN A 194 6.07 20.44 6.60
C ASN A 194 5.30 21.69 7.09
N GLN A 195 4.52 22.27 6.21
CA GLN A 195 3.65 23.41 6.49
C GLN A 195 2.17 23.01 6.25
N THR A 196 1.88 21.72 6.23
CA THR A 196 0.53 21.22 5.99
C THR A 196 -0.43 21.69 7.08
N ARG A 197 -1.65 22.03 6.66
CA ARG A 197 -2.71 22.57 7.53
C ARG A 197 -3.26 21.54 8.51
N ASN A 198 -3.12 20.26 8.17
CA ASN A 198 -3.68 19.14 8.92
C ASN A 198 -2.82 17.87 8.80
N ASN A 199 -3.34 16.76 9.34
CA ASN A 199 -2.62 15.49 9.43
C ASN A 199 -2.76 14.59 8.18
N THR A 200 -3.38 15.06 7.09
CA THR A 200 -3.69 14.27 5.89
C THR A 200 -2.45 13.64 5.26
N PHE A 201 -1.32 14.35 5.24
CA PHE A 201 -0.07 13.90 4.60
C PHE A 201 0.96 13.36 5.58
N ASN A 202 0.63 13.29 6.87
CA ASN A 202 1.52 12.78 7.90
C ASN A 202 1.84 11.31 7.70
N LEU A 203 2.96 10.87 8.28
CA LEU A 203 3.33 9.45 8.34
C LEU A 203 2.41 8.73 9.31
N GLY A 204 1.82 7.61 8.87
CA GLY A 204 0.95 6.79 9.69
C GLY A 204 1.75 5.86 10.61
N ILE A 205 1.37 5.77 11.88
CA ILE A 205 1.96 4.82 12.84
C ILE A 205 1.36 3.43 12.60
N SER A 206 0.06 3.29 12.83
CA SER A 206 -0.67 2.02 12.74
C SER A 206 -1.76 2.01 11.66
N LYS A 207 -2.14 3.18 11.15
CA LYS A 207 -3.11 3.35 10.06
C LYS A 207 -2.49 4.19 8.96
N VAL A 208 -2.78 3.83 7.72
CA VAL A 208 -2.33 4.60 6.54
C VAL A 208 -3.12 5.89 6.37
N SER A 209 -2.43 6.94 5.95
CA SER A 209 -3.05 8.23 5.57
C SER A 209 -3.39 8.24 4.08
N ASN A 210 -4.18 7.39 3.56
CA ASN A 210 -4.42 7.10 2.13
C ASN A 210 -4.69 8.32 1.20
N TYR A 211 -3.95 9.41 1.36
CA TYR A 211 -4.09 10.64 0.58
C TYR A 211 -3.77 10.47 -0.92
N SER A 212 -3.02 9.44 -1.27
CA SER A 212 -2.73 9.11 -2.68
C SER A 212 -3.75 8.15 -3.29
N PHE A 213 -4.75 7.69 -2.53
CA PHE A 213 -5.74 6.68 -2.93
C PHE A 213 -5.10 5.45 -3.58
N SER A 214 -3.92 5.06 -3.08
CA SER A 214 -3.15 3.92 -3.59
C SER A 214 -3.44 2.62 -2.83
N TYR A 215 -4.01 2.71 -1.64
CA TYR A 215 -4.35 1.56 -0.83
C TYR A 215 -5.80 1.12 -1.07
N ASN A 216 -6.00 -0.19 -1.21
CA ASN A 216 -7.33 -0.77 -1.33
C ASN A 216 -7.93 -0.96 0.06
N LEU A 217 -8.58 0.06 0.58
CA LEU A 217 -9.28 0.04 1.86
C LEU A 217 -10.77 -0.26 1.64
N LEU A 218 -11.30 -1.27 2.36
CA LEU A 218 -12.72 -1.67 2.26
C LEU A 218 -13.67 -0.58 2.75
N ALA A 219 -13.26 0.16 3.80
CA ALA A 219 -13.98 1.29 4.36
C ALA A 219 -12.99 2.31 4.91
N GLN A 220 -12.60 3.26 4.10
CA GLN A 220 -11.55 4.22 4.44
C GLN A 220 -11.92 5.12 5.62
N SER A 221 -13.16 5.56 5.71
CA SER A 221 -13.66 6.47 6.73
C SER A 221 -14.18 5.75 7.99
N ALA A 222 -14.27 4.41 8.00
CA ALA A 222 -14.80 3.67 9.14
C ALA A 222 -13.93 3.85 10.38
N SER A 223 -14.52 4.35 11.46
CA SER A 223 -13.88 4.50 12.77
C SER A 223 -14.22 3.38 13.73
N SER A 224 -15.25 2.59 13.44
CA SER A 224 -15.74 1.49 14.26
C SER A 224 -16.25 0.32 13.40
N GLY A 225 -16.53 -0.80 14.03
CA GLY A 225 -16.98 -2.03 13.38
C GLY A 225 -15.83 -2.79 12.69
N ILE A 226 -16.17 -3.97 12.15
CA ILE A 226 -15.18 -4.91 11.61
C ILE A 226 -14.35 -4.30 10.45
N LEU A 227 -14.95 -3.45 9.63
CA LEU A 227 -14.26 -2.84 8.50
C LEU A 227 -13.17 -1.84 8.93
N SER A 228 -13.29 -1.25 10.14
CA SER A 228 -12.25 -0.39 10.72
C SER A 228 -11.01 -1.16 11.18
N GLN A 229 -11.14 -2.47 11.34
CA GLN A 229 -10.08 -3.38 11.79
C GLN A 229 -9.20 -3.87 10.63
N GLN A 230 -9.50 -3.49 9.39
CA GLN A 230 -8.64 -3.80 8.25
C GLN A 230 -7.23 -3.26 8.47
N PHE A 231 -6.25 -4.16 8.36
CA PHE A 231 -4.85 -3.81 8.43
C PHE A 231 -4.28 -3.65 7.01
N VAL A 232 -3.82 -2.45 6.74
CA VAL A 232 -2.92 -2.15 5.63
C VAL A 232 -1.67 -1.57 6.25
N ILE A 233 -0.50 -2.06 5.85
CA ILE A 233 0.76 -1.65 6.46
C ILE A 233 0.98 -0.15 6.26
N ALA A 234 1.01 0.58 7.36
CA ALA A 234 1.35 2.00 7.39
C ALA A 234 2.87 2.18 7.37
N GLU A 235 3.32 3.41 7.31
CA GLU A 235 4.74 3.74 7.36
C GLU A 235 5.40 3.13 8.62
N GLY A 236 4.79 3.29 9.80
CA GLY A 236 5.28 2.68 11.05
C GLY A 236 5.13 1.16 11.11
N GLY A 237 4.13 0.60 10.44
CA GLY A 237 3.89 -0.84 10.33
C GLY A 237 3.37 -1.52 11.61
N PHE A 238 2.95 -0.75 12.62
CA PHE A 238 2.44 -1.27 13.89
C PHE A 238 1.09 -1.96 13.71
N LYS A 239 0.95 -3.15 14.28
CA LYS A 239 -0.29 -3.94 14.20
C LYS A 239 -1.27 -3.57 15.31
N SER A 240 -0.79 -3.14 16.48
CA SER A 240 -1.64 -2.56 17.53
C SER A 240 -2.21 -1.20 17.13
N PHE A 241 -3.41 -0.88 17.62
CA PHE A 241 -4.00 0.44 17.43
C PHE A 241 -3.29 1.50 18.27
N ILE A 242 -2.15 1.97 17.79
CA ILE A 242 -1.44 3.11 18.36
C ILE A 242 -1.94 4.36 17.63
N ASN A 243 -2.75 5.16 18.32
CA ASN A 243 -3.31 6.37 17.73
C ASN A 243 -2.25 7.43 17.47
N GLY A 244 -2.43 8.15 16.36
CA GLY A 244 -1.61 9.28 15.99
C GLY A 244 -0.94 9.15 14.65
N THR A 245 -0.42 10.28 14.21
CA THR A 245 0.35 10.43 12.99
C THR A 245 1.63 11.22 13.29
N VAL A 246 2.59 11.15 12.41
CA VAL A 246 3.92 11.76 12.62
C VAL A 246 4.16 12.82 11.57
N ASN A 247 4.47 14.03 12.02
CA ASN A 247 4.65 15.22 11.18
C ASN A 247 6.09 15.74 11.10
N GLN A 248 7.05 15.07 11.73
CA GLN A 248 8.45 15.41 11.65
C GLN A 248 9.33 14.24 11.20
N TRP A 249 9.50 13.21 12.00
CA TRP A 249 10.23 11.99 11.58
C TRP A 249 9.76 10.75 12.32
N LEU A 250 9.90 9.60 11.66
CA LEU A 250 9.53 8.27 12.14
C LEU A 250 10.61 7.27 11.72
N LEU A 251 11.06 6.46 12.67
CA LEU A 251 11.88 5.27 12.45
C LEU A 251 11.15 4.07 13.01
N SER A 252 11.06 2.98 12.27
CA SER A 252 10.44 1.75 12.77
C SER A 252 11.12 0.49 12.25
N SER A 253 10.99 -0.57 13.02
CA SER A 253 11.43 -1.93 12.70
C SER A 253 10.27 -2.89 12.99
N ASN A 254 9.99 -3.78 12.05
CA ASN A 254 8.92 -4.76 12.15
C ASN A 254 9.50 -6.14 11.89
N VAL A 255 9.21 -7.08 12.77
CA VAL A 255 9.66 -8.47 12.71
C VAL A 255 8.45 -9.38 12.62
N ASP A 256 8.52 -10.38 11.77
CA ASP A 256 7.49 -11.43 11.62
C ASP A 256 8.20 -12.77 11.44
N ALA A 257 7.97 -13.69 12.35
CA ALA A 257 8.57 -15.01 12.35
C ALA A 257 7.52 -16.10 12.27
N HIS A 258 7.63 -16.99 11.28
CA HIS A 258 6.78 -18.17 11.19
C HIS A 258 7.22 -19.19 12.23
N VAL A 259 6.31 -19.60 13.09
CA VAL A 259 6.61 -20.55 14.19
C VAL A 259 6.11 -21.96 13.83
N TRP A 260 4.83 -22.10 13.53
CA TRP A 260 4.22 -23.42 13.32
C TRP A 260 2.93 -23.35 12.51
N LYS A 261 2.80 -24.14 11.44
CA LYS A 261 1.62 -24.19 10.56
C LYS A 261 1.17 -22.80 10.11
N MET A 262 0.03 -22.33 10.56
CA MET A 262 -0.51 -20.99 10.26
C MET A 262 -0.07 -19.90 11.23
N PHE A 263 0.67 -20.26 12.30
CA PHE A 263 1.01 -19.34 13.38
C PHE A 263 2.34 -18.65 13.11
N ASN A 264 2.30 -17.32 13.16
CA ASN A 264 3.47 -16.46 13.20
C ASN A 264 3.43 -15.64 14.49
N VAL A 265 4.59 -15.21 14.96
CA VAL A 265 4.74 -14.17 15.98
C VAL A 265 5.29 -12.91 15.33
N TYR A 266 4.88 -11.76 15.83
CA TYR A 266 5.41 -10.49 15.37
C TYR A 266 5.81 -9.59 16.55
N ALA A 267 6.74 -8.69 16.29
CA ALA A 267 7.14 -7.61 17.16
C ALA A 267 7.51 -6.38 16.34
N ASP A 268 7.03 -5.23 16.77
CA ASP A 268 7.28 -3.95 16.13
C ASP A 268 7.85 -2.97 17.15
N ALA A 269 8.81 -2.16 16.74
CA ALA A 269 9.40 -1.11 17.57
C ALA A 269 9.65 0.14 16.74
N GLY A 270 9.52 1.31 17.34
CA GLY A 270 9.79 2.56 16.63
C GLY A 270 9.99 3.76 17.54
N LEU A 271 10.63 4.74 16.96
CA LEU A 271 10.86 6.07 17.51
C LEU A 271 10.25 7.09 16.57
N TYR A 272 9.52 8.04 17.10
CA TYR A 272 8.98 9.12 16.29
C TYR A 272 9.00 10.45 17.03
N LYS A 273 8.97 11.52 16.26
CA LYS A 273 8.86 12.89 16.78
C LYS A 273 7.84 13.68 15.97
N ASN A 274 7.00 14.39 16.69
CA ASN A 274 6.17 15.46 16.15
C ASN A 274 6.80 16.83 16.46
N LYS A 275 6.49 17.85 15.65
CA LYS A 275 6.84 19.23 15.96
C LYS A 275 6.31 19.55 17.37
N THR A 276 7.07 20.30 18.13
CA THR A 276 6.71 20.74 19.50
C THR A 276 6.65 19.65 20.57
N HIS A 277 6.97 18.39 20.25
CA HIS A 277 6.95 17.28 21.21
C HIS A 277 8.32 16.60 21.25
N ASP A 278 8.66 16.01 22.40
CA ASP A 278 9.84 15.16 22.53
C ASP A 278 9.66 13.84 21.77
N PRO A 279 10.78 13.20 21.37
CA PRO A 279 10.74 11.89 20.74
C PRO A 279 10.06 10.86 21.65
N LYS A 280 9.25 9.99 21.04
CA LYS A 280 8.54 8.92 21.74
C LYS A 280 8.94 7.57 21.19
N PHE A 281 9.23 6.63 22.08
CA PHE A 281 9.40 5.21 21.77
C PHE A 281 8.08 4.48 21.90
N ILE A 282 7.77 3.65 20.93
CA ILE A 282 6.58 2.80 20.88
C ILE A 282 6.95 1.41 20.42
N TRP A 283 6.21 0.43 20.89
CA TRP A 283 6.39 -0.96 20.49
C TRP A 283 5.09 -1.75 20.63
N ASP A 284 4.99 -2.86 19.89
CA ASP A 284 3.95 -3.84 20.06
C ASP A 284 4.45 -5.25 19.73
N SER A 285 3.69 -6.25 20.12
CA SER A 285 3.93 -7.65 19.81
C SER A 285 2.64 -8.45 19.86
N GLY A 286 2.62 -9.56 19.13
CA GLY A 286 1.43 -10.38 19.11
C GLY A 286 1.58 -11.63 18.25
N ILE A 287 0.44 -12.26 18.01
CA ILE A 287 0.31 -13.48 17.20
C ILE A 287 -0.38 -13.11 15.89
N LYS A 288 0.14 -13.65 14.79
CA LYS A 288 -0.48 -13.55 13.48
C LYS A 288 -0.89 -14.95 13.00
N LEU A 289 -2.13 -15.07 12.56
CA LEU A 289 -2.63 -16.26 11.89
C LEU A 289 -2.68 -16.02 10.38
N LYS A 290 -1.99 -16.83 9.60
CA LYS A 290 -2.13 -16.91 8.15
C LYS A 290 -3.20 -17.94 7.81
N VAL A 291 -4.47 -17.52 7.86
CA VAL A 291 -5.61 -18.41 7.59
C VAL A 291 -5.57 -18.90 6.15
N VAL A 292 -5.41 -18.00 5.22
CA VAL A 292 -5.14 -18.28 3.81
C VAL A 292 -3.98 -17.39 3.39
N PRO A 293 -2.80 -17.95 3.10
CA PRO A 293 -1.63 -17.16 2.71
C PRO A 293 -1.95 -16.23 1.53
N ASP A 294 -1.48 -14.98 1.65
CA ASP A 294 -1.69 -13.91 0.66
C ASP A 294 -3.15 -13.52 0.39
N PHE A 295 -4.11 -14.04 1.17
CA PHE A 295 -5.51 -13.70 1.07
C PHE A 295 -6.10 -13.22 2.40
N LEU A 296 -5.97 -14.00 3.49
CA LEU A 296 -6.52 -13.67 4.81
C LEU A 296 -5.48 -13.91 5.91
N GLU A 297 -5.06 -12.83 6.56
CA GLU A 297 -4.24 -12.85 7.76
C GLU A 297 -4.98 -12.14 8.89
N ILE A 298 -4.85 -12.65 10.13
CA ILE A 298 -5.47 -12.07 11.32
C ILE A 298 -4.37 -11.79 12.36
N TYR A 299 -4.40 -10.60 12.94
CA TYR A 299 -3.43 -10.12 13.91
C TYR A 299 -4.08 -9.96 15.27
N PHE A 300 -3.51 -10.63 16.26
CA PHE A 300 -3.92 -10.61 17.67
C PHE A 300 -2.84 -9.88 18.46
N PRO A 301 -3.00 -8.58 18.76
CA PRO A 301 -2.05 -7.87 19.62
C PRO A 301 -2.09 -8.43 21.03
N VAL A 302 -0.92 -8.66 21.62
CA VAL A 302 -0.79 -9.24 22.97
C VAL A 302 -0.26 -8.21 23.95
N GLN A 303 0.88 -7.59 23.61
CA GLN A 303 1.53 -6.62 24.46
C GLN A 303 2.00 -5.43 23.62
N SER A 304 1.79 -4.23 24.15
CA SER A 304 2.20 -3.00 23.47
C SER A 304 2.59 -1.90 24.47
N SER A 305 3.05 -0.76 23.96
CA SER A 305 3.26 0.45 24.75
C SER A 305 2.00 0.90 25.52
N LEU A 306 0.82 0.40 25.14
CA LEU A 306 -0.45 0.68 25.82
C LEU A 306 -0.72 -0.29 26.99
N GLY A 307 0.04 -1.39 27.10
CA GLY A 307 -0.11 -2.43 28.11
C GLY A 307 -0.47 -3.81 27.55
N PHE A 308 -1.00 -4.70 28.39
CA PHE A 308 -1.43 -6.05 28.01
C PHE A 308 -2.83 -5.96 27.37
N GLU A 309 -2.85 -6.03 26.03
CA GLU A 309 -4.03 -5.73 25.22
C GLU A 309 -5.23 -6.66 25.44
N PRO A 310 -5.05 -7.97 25.68
CA PRO A 310 -6.18 -8.85 25.98
C PRO A 310 -7.02 -8.47 27.21
N LYS A 311 -6.49 -7.63 28.10
CA LYS A 311 -7.25 -7.11 29.26
C LYS A 311 -8.14 -5.91 28.92
N PHE A 312 -8.00 -5.31 27.75
CA PHE A 312 -8.83 -4.16 27.37
C PHE A 312 -10.26 -4.62 27.05
N LYS A 313 -11.25 -3.87 27.53
CA LYS A 313 -12.68 -4.17 27.31
C LYS A 313 -13.04 -4.21 25.81
N ASP A 314 -12.31 -3.46 25.01
CA ASP A 314 -12.47 -3.34 23.55
C ASP A 314 -11.53 -4.24 22.76
N TYR A 315 -10.95 -5.29 23.37
CA TYR A 315 -9.94 -6.14 22.71
C TYR A 315 -10.42 -6.72 21.37
N GLY A 316 -11.68 -7.12 21.28
CA GLY A 316 -12.25 -7.63 20.02
C GLY A 316 -12.13 -6.64 18.85
N SER A 317 -12.28 -5.34 19.13
CA SER A 317 -12.10 -4.29 18.11
C SER A 317 -10.63 -3.97 17.78
N ARG A 318 -9.70 -4.46 18.60
CA ARG A 318 -8.24 -4.29 18.40
C ARG A 318 -7.63 -5.40 17.56
N ILE A 319 -8.33 -6.52 17.40
CA ILE A 319 -7.94 -7.58 16.46
C ILE A 319 -8.03 -7.01 15.06
N ARG A 320 -6.96 -7.16 14.27
CA ARG A 320 -6.89 -6.63 12.91
C ARG A 320 -6.80 -7.76 11.90
N TYR A 321 -7.21 -7.50 10.67
CA TYR A 321 -7.11 -8.47 9.59
C TYR A 321 -6.63 -7.80 8.29
N THR A 322 -5.90 -8.55 7.50
CA THR A 322 -5.61 -8.20 6.10
C THR A 322 -6.44 -9.09 5.21
N LEU A 323 -7.17 -8.48 4.27
CA LEU A 323 -7.94 -9.18 3.26
C LEU A 323 -7.48 -8.71 1.88
N ASN A 324 -6.98 -9.64 1.08
CA ASN A 324 -6.55 -9.37 -0.28
C ASN A 324 -7.41 -10.16 -1.27
N PHE A 325 -8.17 -9.47 -2.11
CA PHE A 325 -9.05 -10.10 -3.10
C PHE A 325 -8.26 -10.69 -4.29
N ASN A 326 -7.31 -11.57 -3.98
CA ASN A 326 -6.57 -12.33 -4.99
C ASN A 326 -7.15 -13.74 -5.11
N LEU A 327 -8.12 -13.90 -6.00
CA LEU A 327 -8.74 -15.22 -6.26
C LEU A 327 -7.70 -16.28 -6.69
N GLY A 328 -6.62 -15.88 -7.36
CA GLY A 328 -5.55 -16.79 -7.73
C GLY A 328 -4.83 -17.41 -6.53
N ALA A 329 -4.61 -16.61 -5.47
CA ALA A 329 -4.04 -17.08 -4.20
C ALA A 329 -4.97 -18.10 -3.53
N VAL A 330 -6.28 -17.82 -3.51
CA VAL A 330 -7.30 -18.71 -2.93
C VAL A 330 -7.34 -20.03 -3.67
N VAL A 331 -7.45 -20.01 -5.00
CA VAL A 331 -7.47 -21.23 -5.82
C VAL A 331 -6.16 -22.01 -5.67
N GLY A 332 -5.01 -21.32 -5.65
CA GLY A 332 -3.70 -21.93 -5.44
C GLY A 332 -3.58 -22.62 -4.08
N TYR A 333 -4.15 -22.01 -3.05
CA TYR A 333 -4.20 -22.56 -1.70
C TYR A 333 -5.01 -23.88 -1.64
N PHE A 334 -6.22 -23.88 -2.17
CA PHE A 334 -7.05 -25.11 -2.20
C PHE A 334 -6.47 -26.22 -3.08
N ARG A 335 -5.72 -25.87 -4.14
CA ARG A 335 -5.06 -26.87 -5.00
C ARG A 335 -3.83 -27.53 -4.37
N ARG A 336 -3.10 -26.80 -3.53
CA ARG A 336 -1.84 -27.31 -2.91
C ARG A 336 -2.08 -28.08 -1.63
N GLY A 337 -3.29 -28.05 -1.07
CA GLY A 337 -3.61 -28.65 0.21
C GLY A 337 -2.95 -27.96 1.41
N TRP A 338 -3.37 -28.39 2.58
CA TRP A 338 -2.81 -27.95 3.86
C TRP A 338 -1.63 -28.88 4.22
N PHE A 339 -0.46 -28.68 3.65
CA PHE A 339 0.73 -29.44 4.03
C PHE A 339 1.94 -28.56 4.28
#